data_035e98c7182b52b3edc5e1abeb39b2df
#
_entry.id   035e98c7182b52b3edc5e1abeb39b2df
#
_cell.length_a   1.000
_cell.length_b   1.000
_cell.length_c   1.000
_cell.angle_alpha   90.00
_cell.angle_beta   90.00
_cell.angle_gamma   90.00
#
_symmetry.space_group_name_H-M   'P 1'
#
loop_
_entity.id
_entity.type
_entity.pdbx_description
1 polymer ?
#
loop_
_entity_poly.entity_id
_entity_poly.type
_entity_poly.pdbx_seq_one_letter_code
_entity_poly.pdbx_strand_id
1 'polypeptide(L)'
;GLDSKGFEGGIISSVVPPLTTVLEKMCEKYLGFKPILVGPGIKSGIKIKYDNPKEVGADRIVNAVAAYHKYGGPVIIVDFGTATTFDAITADFDYLGGAIAPGIHISSEALFKRAARLYRVEIAKPERIIGKNTAESMKSGIYFGYIGLVENIVDKMKEEMGGGRIFTVATGGLAPLICSGTKKIDAVDLMLTLDGLKLIYDKNKN
;
A
#
# COMPACT_ATOMS: atom_id res chain seq x y z
N GLY A 1 -24.72 -17.17 5.26
CA GLY A 1 -24.36 -15.82 4.85
C GLY A 1 -24.50 -14.86 6.01
N LEU A 2 -23.78 -13.74 6.00
CA LEU A 2 -23.96 -12.68 7.00
C LEU A 2 -25.33 -12.02 6.81
N ASP A 3 -26.05 -11.78 7.92
CA ASP A 3 -27.31 -11.04 7.88
C ASP A 3 -26.97 -9.55 7.65
N SER A 4 -27.48 -8.98 6.56
CA SER A 4 -27.27 -7.56 6.22
C SER A 4 -27.81 -6.59 7.27
N LYS A 5 -28.75 -7.02 8.11
CA LYS A 5 -29.35 -6.23 9.19
C LYS A 5 -28.45 -6.08 10.43
N GLY A 6 -27.33 -6.80 10.49
CA GLY A 6 -26.39 -6.75 11.61
C GLY A 6 -25.27 -5.72 11.48
N PHE A 7 -25.23 -4.94 10.39
CA PHE A 7 -24.19 -3.91 10.22
C PHE A 7 -24.62 -2.57 10.79
N GLU A 8 -23.82 -2.02 11.70
CA GLU A 8 -24.06 -0.70 12.31
C GLU A 8 -23.53 0.47 11.46
N GLY A 9 -22.61 0.18 10.52
CA GLY A 9 -22.02 1.19 9.65
C GLY A 9 -20.84 0.63 8.86
N GLY A 10 -20.20 1.48 8.07
CA GLY A 10 -19.08 1.11 7.23
C GLY A 10 -18.20 2.30 6.86
N ILE A 11 -17.00 2.00 6.40
CA ILE A 11 -16.05 2.98 5.89
C ILE A 11 -15.49 2.51 4.56
N ILE A 12 -15.27 3.43 3.65
CA ILE A 12 -14.73 3.17 2.32
C ILE A 12 -13.51 4.04 2.08
N SER A 13 -12.40 3.42 1.68
CA SER A 13 -11.26 4.09 1.05
C SER A 13 -11.25 3.73 -0.43
N SER A 14 -11.32 4.72 -1.29
CA SER A 14 -11.33 4.51 -2.74
C SER A 14 -10.66 5.69 -3.44
N VAL A 15 -9.80 5.37 -4.40
CA VAL A 15 -9.17 6.32 -5.31
C VAL A 15 -9.79 6.28 -6.71
N VAL A 16 -10.95 5.61 -6.86
CA VAL A 16 -11.69 5.43 -8.11
C VAL A 16 -13.08 6.04 -7.97
N PRO A 17 -13.28 7.33 -8.33
CA PRO A 17 -14.53 8.05 -8.08
C PRO A 17 -15.82 7.35 -8.58
N PRO A 18 -15.86 6.74 -9.80
CA PRO A 18 -17.05 6.04 -10.25
C PRO A 18 -17.42 4.86 -9.36
N LEU A 19 -16.42 4.11 -8.86
CA LEU A 19 -16.64 2.98 -7.97
C LEU A 19 -17.12 3.43 -6.58
N THR A 20 -16.57 4.54 -6.08
CA THR A 20 -16.98 5.11 -4.78
C THR A 20 -18.47 5.36 -4.74
N THR A 21 -19.03 6.05 -5.75
CA THR A 21 -20.47 6.33 -5.85
C THR A 21 -21.32 5.05 -5.89
N VAL A 22 -20.86 4.01 -6.58
CA VAL A 22 -21.57 2.72 -6.65
C VAL A 22 -21.59 2.04 -5.28
N LEU A 23 -20.45 2.04 -4.58
CA LEU A 23 -20.32 1.44 -3.24
C LEU A 23 -21.16 2.19 -2.20
N GLU A 24 -21.21 3.53 -2.23
CA GLU A 24 -22.09 4.31 -1.35
C GLU A 24 -23.57 3.91 -1.54
N LYS A 25 -24.04 3.93 -2.79
CA LYS A 25 -25.43 3.53 -3.12
C LYS A 25 -25.71 2.08 -2.71
N MET A 26 -24.75 1.19 -2.86
CA MET A 26 -24.85 -0.21 -2.44
C MET A 26 -25.04 -0.29 -0.92
N CYS A 27 -24.24 0.42 -0.14
CA CYS A 27 -24.39 0.45 1.33
C CYS A 27 -25.76 1.02 1.75
N GLU A 28 -26.19 2.14 1.17
CA GLU A 28 -27.48 2.73 1.47
C GLU A 28 -28.65 1.79 1.11
N LYS A 29 -28.61 1.20 -0.09
CA LYS A 29 -29.71 0.37 -0.58
C LYS A 29 -29.84 -0.99 0.08
N TYR A 30 -28.70 -1.67 0.32
CA TYR A 30 -28.70 -3.08 0.75
C TYR A 30 -28.29 -3.28 2.20
N LEU A 31 -27.53 -2.34 2.79
CA LEU A 31 -27.06 -2.44 4.17
C LEU A 31 -27.75 -1.44 5.11
N GLY A 32 -28.50 -0.46 4.57
CA GLY A 32 -29.32 0.47 5.34
C GLY A 32 -28.55 1.60 6.05
N PHE A 33 -27.29 1.83 5.68
CA PHE A 33 -26.49 2.93 6.24
C PHE A 33 -25.69 3.67 5.16
N LYS A 34 -25.37 4.94 5.44
CA LYS A 34 -24.44 5.70 4.64
C LYS A 34 -23.01 5.47 5.13
N PRO A 35 -22.08 4.98 4.28
CA PRO A 35 -20.71 4.73 4.72
C PRO A 35 -19.94 6.04 4.92
N ILE A 36 -18.95 6.03 5.81
CA ILE A 36 -17.96 7.08 5.93
C ILE A 36 -16.99 6.94 4.76
N LEU A 37 -16.71 8.04 4.05
CA LEU A 37 -15.70 8.05 2.98
C LEU A 37 -14.39 8.62 3.51
N VAL A 38 -13.29 7.91 3.28
CA VAL A 38 -11.96 8.45 3.56
C VAL A 38 -11.60 9.47 2.49
N GLY A 39 -11.41 10.71 2.91
CA GLY A 39 -11.11 11.83 2.03
C GLY A 39 -10.79 13.11 2.78
N PRO A 40 -10.69 14.25 2.08
CA PRO A 40 -10.41 15.54 2.70
C PRO A 40 -11.40 15.86 3.82
N GLY A 41 -10.86 16.21 4.99
CA GLY A 41 -11.69 16.55 6.18
C GLY A 41 -11.98 15.38 7.12
N ILE A 42 -11.63 14.14 6.76
CA ILE A 42 -11.76 13.01 7.69
C ILE A 42 -10.84 13.19 8.91
N LYS A 43 -11.33 12.83 10.08
CA LYS A 43 -10.53 12.86 11.32
C LYS A 43 -9.61 11.64 11.35
N SER A 44 -8.45 11.72 10.72
CA SER A 44 -7.43 10.66 10.74
C SER A 44 -6.50 10.77 11.97
N GLY A 45 -6.25 11.97 12.44
CA GLY A 45 -5.31 12.28 13.52
C GLY A 45 -3.87 12.51 13.03
N ILE A 46 -3.54 12.12 11.79
CA ILE A 46 -2.23 12.35 11.20
C ILE A 46 -2.17 13.76 10.60
N LYS A 47 -1.02 14.44 10.78
CA LYS A 47 -0.75 15.73 10.11
C LYS A 47 -0.07 15.46 8.78
N ILE A 48 -0.62 15.98 7.71
CA ILE A 48 -0.09 15.78 6.36
C ILE A 48 0.81 16.97 6.02
N LYS A 49 2.13 16.69 5.85
CA LYS A 49 3.18 17.66 5.50
C LYS A 49 3.45 17.69 3.99
N TYR A 50 2.50 17.28 3.19
CA TYR A 50 2.58 17.31 1.73
C TYR A 50 2.29 18.73 1.23
N ASP A 51 2.90 19.16 0.13
CA ASP A 51 2.68 20.50 -0.44
C ASP A 51 1.21 20.77 -0.69
N ASN A 52 0.52 19.78 -1.29
CA ASN A 52 -0.93 19.76 -1.40
C ASN A 52 -1.51 18.52 -0.71
N PRO A 53 -2.00 18.63 0.52
CA PRO A 53 -2.53 17.49 1.27
C PRO A 53 -3.68 16.74 0.58
N LYS A 54 -4.38 17.38 -0.34
CA LYS A 54 -5.50 16.77 -1.09
C LYS A 54 -5.04 15.78 -2.17
N GLU A 55 -3.76 15.81 -2.53
CA GLU A 55 -3.18 14.89 -3.52
C GLU A 55 -2.77 13.55 -2.92
N VAL A 56 -2.72 13.44 -1.59
CA VAL A 56 -2.38 12.17 -0.94
C VAL A 56 -3.55 11.21 -1.05
N GLY A 57 -3.31 10.05 -1.65
CA GLY A 57 -4.31 8.99 -1.79
C GLY A 57 -4.87 8.55 -0.44
N ALA A 58 -6.17 8.29 -0.41
CA ALA A 58 -6.87 7.87 0.82
C ALA A 58 -6.30 6.57 1.40
N ASP A 59 -5.90 5.63 0.56
CA ASP A 59 -5.25 4.37 0.92
C ASP A 59 -3.91 4.60 1.65
N ARG A 60 -3.10 5.54 1.19
CA ARG A 60 -1.82 5.90 1.82
C ARG A 60 -2.02 6.49 3.22
N ILE A 61 -3.03 7.35 3.40
CA ILE A 61 -3.37 7.89 4.73
C ILE A 61 -3.88 6.80 5.66
N VAL A 62 -4.72 5.89 5.16
CA VAL A 62 -5.23 4.75 5.92
C VAL A 62 -4.08 3.87 6.42
N ASN A 63 -3.16 3.49 5.53
CA ASN A 63 -1.98 2.70 5.87
C ASN A 63 -1.08 3.43 6.88
N ALA A 64 -0.88 4.74 6.73
CA ALA A 64 -0.09 5.57 7.64
C ALA A 64 -0.67 5.57 9.07
N VAL A 65 -1.98 5.73 9.20
CA VAL A 65 -2.67 5.67 10.50
C VAL A 65 -2.47 4.32 11.16
N ALA A 66 -2.67 3.23 10.42
CA ALA A 66 -2.50 1.88 10.97
C ALA A 66 -1.07 1.61 11.40
N ALA A 67 -0.10 1.90 10.53
CA ALA A 67 1.31 1.63 10.80
C ALA A 67 1.81 2.38 12.03
N TYR A 68 1.47 3.67 12.15
CA TYR A 68 1.85 4.44 13.32
C TYR A 68 1.23 3.91 14.62
N HIS A 69 -0.06 3.58 14.62
CA HIS A 69 -0.73 3.07 15.81
C HIS A 69 -0.24 1.68 16.23
N LYS A 70 0.18 0.85 15.28
CA LYS A 70 0.58 -0.53 15.54
C LYS A 70 2.07 -0.68 15.85
N TYR A 71 2.91 0.07 15.17
CA TYR A 71 4.36 -0.07 15.24
C TYR A 71 5.08 1.14 15.85
N GLY A 72 4.37 2.25 16.06
CA GLY A 72 4.96 3.52 16.45
C GLY A 72 5.62 4.25 15.28
N GLY A 73 6.23 5.39 15.59
CA GLY A 73 7.04 6.15 14.65
C GLY A 73 8.49 6.33 15.15
N PRO A 74 9.45 6.64 14.27
CA PRO A 74 9.26 6.82 12.83
C PRO A 74 9.06 5.49 12.10
N VAL A 75 8.23 5.49 11.05
CA VAL A 75 7.90 4.29 10.29
C VAL A 75 7.83 4.58 8.78
N ILE A 76 8.33 3.63 7.98
CA ILE A 76 8.17 3.60 6.53
C ILE A 76 7.20 2.47 6.18
N ILE A 77 6.26 2.75 5.28
CA ILE A 77 5.31 1.77 4.77
C ILE A 77 5.63 1.50 3.31
N VAL A 78 5.64 0.24 2.91
CA VAL A 78 5.75 -0.20 1.52
C VAL A 78 4.49 -0.96 1.16
N ASP A 79 3.68 -0.42 0.24
CA ASP A 79 2.45 -1.08 -0.23
C ASP A 79 2.65 -1.64 -1.64
N PHE A 80 2.51 -2.95 -1.79
CA PHE A 80 2.60 -3.66 -3.07
C PHE A 80 1.20 -3.83 -3.70
N GLY A 81 0.60 -2.71 -4.07
CA GLY A 81 -0.70 -2.61 -4.74
C GLY A 81 -0.61 -2.46 -6.25
N THR A 82 -1.58 -1.74 -6.82
CA THR A 82 -1.58 -1.34 -8.24
C THR A 82 -0.33 -0.52 -8.59
N ALA A 83 0.03 0.42 -7.74
CA ALA A 83 1.38 1.00 -7.66
C ALA A 83 2.14 0.37 -6.50
N THR A 84 3.46 0.47 -6.49
CA THR A 84 4.26 0.24 -5.28
C THR A 84 4.52 1.58 -4.65
N THR A 85 3.91 1.83 -3.48
CA THR A 85 4.07 3.11 -2.77
C THR A 85 4.98 2.95 -1.56
N PHE A 86 5.65 4.04 -1.23
CA PHE A 86 6.53 4.18 -0.06
C PHE A 86 6.09 5.42 0.68
N ASP A 87 5.79 5.30 1.96
CA ASP A 87 5.26 6.38 2.79
C ASP A 87 6.10 6.55 4.05
N ALA A 88 6.50 7.79 4.34
CA ALA A 88 7.31 8.15 5.50
C ALA A 88 6.48 8.87 6.56
N ILE A 89 6.51 8.36 7.79
CA ILE A 89 5.82 8.93 8.94
C ILE A 89 6.83 9.17 10.06
N THR A 90 6.82 10.38 10.63
CA THR A 90 7.71 10.76 11.73
C THR A 90 7.29 10.14 13.07
N ALA A 91 8.15 10.30 14.08
CA ALA A 91 7.83 9.96 15.46
C ALA A 91 6.66 10.80 16.04
N ASP A 92 6.45 12.01 15.51
CA ASP A 92 5.37 12.93 15.94
C ASP A 92 4.05 12.73 15.19
N PHE A 93 3.92 11.63 14.44
CA PHE A 93 2.74 11.31 13.64
C PHE A 93 2.49 12.32 12.50
N ASP A 94 3.56 12.82 11.90
CA ASP A 94 3.50 13.63 10.69
C ASP A 94 3.74 12.75 9.46
N TYR A 95 2.87 12.81 8.45
CA TYR A 95 3.06 12.20 7.15
C TYR A 95 3.91 13.12 6.28
N LEU A 96 5.14 12.71 5.99
CA LEU A 96 6.10 13.52 5.23
C LEU A 96 5.88 13.46 3.71
N GLY A 97 5.33 12.36 3.22
CA GLY A 97 5.27 12.04 1.81
C GLY A 97 5.92 10.70 1.51
N GLY A 98 6.44 10.54 0.31
CA GLY A 98 7.11 9.29 -0.06
C GLY A 98 7.33 9.15 -1.56
N ALA A 99 7.49 7.90 -2.03
CA ALA A 99 7.72 7.58 -3.43
C ALA A 99 6.59 6.72 -4.00
N ILE A 100 6.38 6.82 -5.30
CA ILE A 100 5.43 5.97 -6.04
C ILE A 100 6.19 5.37 -7.24
N ALA A 101 6.22 4.05 -7.30
CA ALA A 101 6.77 3.30 -8.42
C ALA A 101 5.66 2.50 -9.11
N PRO A 102 5.86 2.07 -10.36
CA PRO A 102 4.92 1.16 -10.99
C PRO A 102 4.74 -0.10 -10.13
N GLY A 103 3.51 -0.63 -10.04
CA GLY A 103 3.27 -1.91 -9.38
C GLY A 103 3.88 -3.08 -10.17
N ILE A 104 4.17 -4.17 -9.48
CA ILE A 104 4.85 -5.34 -10.06
C ILE A 104 4.05 -5.92 -11.23
N HIS A 105 2.73 -6.04 -11.06
CA HIS A 105 1.84 -6.51 -12.13
C HIS A 105 1.86 -5.59 -13.34
N ILE A 106 1.80 -4.26 -13.14
CA ILE A 106 1.86 -3.27 -14.22
C ILE A 106 3.19 -3.36 -14.97
N SER A 107 4.30 -3.47 -14.26
CA SER A 107 5.63 -3.60 -14.87
C SER A 107 5.78 -4.89 -15.67
N SER A 108 5.30 -6.00 -15.12
CA SER A 108 5.28 -7.29 -15.83
C SER A 108 4.42 -7.24 -17.09
N GLU A 109 3.24 -6.61 -16.99
CA GLU A 109 2.33 -6.44 -18.12
C GLU A 109 2.89 -5.51 -19.21
N ALA A 110 3.60 -4.45 -18.81
CA ALA A 110 4.25 -3.54 -19.75
C ALA A 110 5.32 -4.24 -20.57
N LEU A 111 6.12 -5.11 -19.95
CA LEU A 111 7.08 -5.97 -20.68
C LEU A 111 6.39 -6.86 -21.70
N PHE A 112 5.34 -7.56 -21.29
CA PHE A 112 4.56 -8.43 -22.15
C PHE A 112 3.90 -7.68 -23.32
N LYS A 113 3.27 -6.51 -23.04
CA LYS A 113 2.54 -5.74 -24.07
C LYS A 113 3.46 -5.01 -25.06
N ARG A 114 4.67 -4.61 -24.67
CA ARG A 114 5.55 -3.75 -25.45
C ARG A 114 6.69 -4.48 -26.14
N ALA A 115 7.06 -5.67 -25.70
CA ALA A 115 8.15 -6.44 -26.29
C ALA A 115 7.60 -7.58 -27.15
N ALA A 116 7.90 -7.54 -28.46
CA ALA A 116 7.31 -8.41 -29.48
C ALA A 116 7.54 -9.93 -29.27
N ARG A 117 8.49 -10.32 -28.43
CA ARG A 117 8.86 -11.73 -28.17
C ARG A 117 8.68 -12.16 -26.72
N LEU A 118 8.16 -11.28 -25.85
CA LEU A 118 7.92 -11.63 -24.46
C LEU A 118 6.45 -12.06 -24.28
N TYR A 119 6.23 -12.94 -23.33
CA TYR A 119 4.91 -13.48 -23.00
C TYR A 119 4.65 -13.34 -21.51
N ARG A 120 3.39 -13.50 -21.11
CA ARG A 120 3.03 -13.40 -19.70
C ARG A 120 3.69 -14.51 -18.89
N VAL A 121 4.39 -14.12 -17.82
CA VAL A 121 4.99 -15.03 -16.86
C VAL A 121 4.35 -14.84 -15.49
N GLU A 122 4.32 -15.90 -14.72
CA GLU A 122 3.92 -15.83 -13.31
C GLU A 122 4.95 -15.05 -12.50
N ILE A 123 4.49 -14.17 -11.62
CA ILE A 123 5.35 -13.43 -10.68
C ILE A 123 5.64 -14.37 -9.50
N ALA A 124 6.83 -14.94 -9.51
CA ALA A 124 7.28 -15.91 -8.51
C ALA A 124 8.78 -15.74 -8.25
N LYS A 125 9.23 -16.20 -7.09
CA LYS A 125 10.66 -16.24 -6.76
C LYS A 125 11.38 -17.21 -7.70
N PRO A 126 12.39 -16.74 -8.45
CA PRO A 126 13.18 -17.61 -9.33
C PRO A 126 14.19 -18.44 -8.52
N GLU A 127 14.58 -19.60 -9.05
CA GLU A 127 15.62 -20.44 -8.42
C GLU A 127 17.01 -19.77 -8.47
N ARG A 128 17.25 -18.99 -9.52
CA ARG A 128 18.55 -18.34 -9.77
C ARG A 128 18.35 -16.96 -10.40
N ILE A 129 19.34 -16.09 -10.23
CA ILE A 129 19.33 -14.77 -10.85
C ILE A 129 19.63 -14.82 -12.36
N ILE A 130 20.51 -15.71 -12.79
CA ILE A 130 20.83 -15.87 -14.22
C ILE A 130 19.86 -16.90 -14.81
N GLY A 131 18.76 -16.44 -15.41
CA GLY A 131 17.81 -17.28 -16.12
C GLY A 131 18.43 -17.85 -17.40
N LYS A 132 18.09 -19.10 -17.73
CA LYS A 132 18.60 -19.81 -18.93
C LYS A 132 17.58 -19.85 -20.08
N ASN A 133 16.42 -19.24 -19.90
CA ASN A 133 15.40 -19.02 -20.92
C ASN A 133 14.66 -17.72 -20.64
N THR A 134 13.85 -17.29 -21.61
CA THR A 134 13.12 -16.00 -21.52
C THR A 134 12.22 -15.91 -20.27
N ALA A 135 11.49 -16.96 -19.95
CA ALA A 135 10.61 -16.95 -18.76
C ALA A 135 11.39 -16.80 -17.47
N GLU A 136 12.46 -17.57 -17.27
CA GLU A 136 13.34 -17.45 -16.11
C GLU A 136 13.99 -16.07 -16.03
N SER A 137 14.46 -15.53 -17.15
CA SER A 137 15.08 -14.21 -17.21
C SER A 137 14.07 -13.09 -16.84
N MET A 138 12.84 -13.20 -17.32
CA MET A 138 11.76 -12.25 -16.94
C MET A 138 11.40 -12.34 -15.46
N LYS A 139 11.19 -13.55 -14.94
CA LYS A 139 10.91 -13.78 -13.50
C LYS A 139 12.03 -13.23 -12.64
N SER A 140 13.27 -13.50 -13.01
CA SER A 140 14.47 -13.01 -12.32
C SER A 140 14.56 -11.49 -12.31
N GLY A 141 14.41 -10.85 -13.46
CA GLY A 141 14.46 -9.40 -13.60
C GLY A 141 13.35 -8.70 -12.78
N ILE A 142 12.13 -9.25 -12.81
CA ILE A 142 11.02 -8.71 -12.02
C ILE A 142 11.28 -8.90 -10.51
N TYR A 143 11.58 -10.11 -10.07
CA TYR A 143 11.73 -10.41 -8.64
C TYR A 143 12.91 -9.64 -8.01
N PHE A 144 14.11 -9.83 -8.54
CA PHE A 144 15.32 -9.17 -7.99
C PHE A 144 15.34 -7.66 -8.28
N GLY A 145 14.76 -7.24 -9.40
CA GLY A 145 14.61 -5.81 -9.71
C GLY A 145 13.75 -5.09 -8.67
N TYR A 146 12.61 -5.69 -8.25
CA TYR A 146 11.77 -5.11 -7.21
C TYR A 146 12.39 -5.18 -5.82
N ILE A 147 13.16 -6.22 -5.50
CA ILE A 147 13.95 -6.26 -4.27
C ILE A 147 14.92 -5.09 -4.23
N GLY A 148 15.72 -4.90 -5.28
CA GLY A 148 16.69 -3.79 -5.36
C GLY A 148 16.01 -2.42 -5.33
N LEU A 149 14.86 -2.26 -5.99
CA LEU A 149 14.06 -1.04 -5.94
C LEU A 149 13.61 -0.73 -4.50
N VAL A 150 13.06 -1.73 -3.81
CA VAL A 150 12.59 -1.57 -2.41
C VAL A 150 13.75 -1.25 -1.49
N GLU A 151 14.84 -2.01 -1.56
CA GLU A 151 16.00 -1.80 -0.69
C GLU A 151 16.59 -0.41 -0.88
N ASN A 152 16.80 0.03 -2.13
CA ASN A 152 17.37 1.34 -2.41
C ASN A 152 16.47 2.49 -1.96
N ILE A 153 15.15 2.42 -2.24
CA ILE A 153 14.22 3.48 -1.83
C ILE A 153 14.11 3.55 -0.32
N VAL A 154 13.96 2.42 0.37
CA VAL A 154 13.87 2.37 1.83
C VAL A 154 15.15 2.94 2.47
N ASP A 155 16.34 2.57 1.96
CA ASP A 155 17.59 3.09 2.49
C ASP A 155 17.70 4.61 2.29
N LYS A 156 17.35 5.13 1.11
CA LYS A 156 17.35 6.58 0.84
C LYS A 156 16.34 7.33 1.71
N MET A 157 15.14 6.79 1.91
CA MET A 157 14.16 7.39 2.81
C MET A 157 14.67 7.41 4.25
N LYS A 158 15.30 6.32 4.73
CA LYS A 158 15.90 6.29 6.08
C LYS A 158 17.01 7.32 6.23
N GLU A 159 17.86 7.48 5.22
CA GLU A 159 18.90 8.54 5.21
C GLU A 159 18.28 9.94 5.32
N GLU A 160 17.26 10.24 4.50
CA GLU A 160 16.57 11.53 4.47
C GLU A 160 15.80 11.84 5.76
N MET A 161 15.24 10.80 6.40
CA MET A 161 14.57 10.92 7.71
C MET A 161 15.55 11.10 8.89
N GLY A 162 16.85 11.24 8.64
CA GLY A 162 17.87 11.48 9.66
C GLY A 162 18.53 10.20 10.19
N GLY A 163 18.28 9.05 9.60
CA GLY A 163 18.85 7.77 10.01
C GLY A 163 18.27 7.24 11.34
N GLY A 164 19.02 6.34 11.98
CA GLY A 164 18.58 5.70 13.22
C GLY A 164 17.66 4.50 13.00
N ARG A 165 16.93 4.10 14.03
CA ARG A 165 16.00 2.98 13.93
C ARG A 165 14.66 3.46 13.41
N ILE A 166 14.40 3.24 12.11
CA ILE A 166 13.13 3.49 11.45
C ILE A 166 12.51 2.15 11.10
N PHE A 167 11.34 1.86 11.66
CA PHE A 167 10.63 0.62 11.39
C PHE A 167 10.10 0.62 9.95
N THR A 168 10.17 -0.51 9.27
CA THR A 168 9.66 -0.63 7.89
C THR A 168 8.65 -1.76 7.82
N VAL A 169 7.40 -1.44 7.51
CA VAL A 169 6.31 -2.42 7.33
C VAL A 169 5.89 -2.50 5.88
N ALA A 170 5.62 -3.70 5.40
CA ALA A 170 5.08 -3.93 4.06
C ALA A 170 3.64 -4.45 4.13
N THR A 171 2.83 -4.05 3.15
CA THR A 171 1.47 -4.54 2.92
C THR A 171 1.22 -4.78 1.42
N GLY A 172 0.03 -5.24 1.08
CA GLY A 172 -0.35 -5.55 -0.29
C GLY A 172 -0.10 -7.01 -0.69
N GLY A 173 -0.76 -7.42 -1.77
CA GLY A 173 -0.85 -8.84 -2.16
C GLY A 173 0.49 -9.51 -2.50
N LEU A 174 1.49 -8.75 -2.95
CA LEU A 174 2.82 -9.26 -3.29
C LEU A 174 3.86 -9.03 -2.19
N ALA A 175 3.49 -8.42 -1.07
CA ALA A 175 4.40 -8.20 0.05
C ALA A 175 5.08 -9.49 0.55
N PRO A 176 4.38 -10.61 0.78
CA PRO A 176 5.03 -11.84 1.25
C PRO A 176 6.10 -12.35 0.29
N LEU A 177 5.84 -12.25 -1.02
CA LEU A 177 6.76 -12.71 -2.04
C LEU A 177 8.05 -11.88 -2.05
N ILE A 178 7.93 -10.56 -2.17
CA ILE A 178 9.09 -9.66 -2.28
C ILE A 178 9.87 -9.58 -0.97
N CYS A 179 9.17 -9.47 0.16
CA CYS A 179 9.81 -9.39 1.47
C CYS A 179 10.57 -10.67 1.86
N SER A 180 10.22 -11.81 1.28
CA SER A 180 11.01 -13.04 1.48
C SER A 180 12.45 -12.96 0.94
N GLY A 181 12.75 -11.98 0.09
CA GLY A 181 14.05 -11.77 -0.55
C GLY A 181 14.87 -10.62 0.03
N THR A 182 14.35 -9.88 0.99
CA THR A 182 15.02 -8.71 1.58
C THR A 182 14.99 -8.74 3.10
N LYS A 183 15.99 -8.08 3.72
CA LYS A 183 16.04 -7.84 5.17
C LYS A 183 15.72 -6.39 5.55
N LYS A 184 15.31 -5.57 4.59
CA LYS A 184 15.01 -4.14 4.82
C LYS A 184 13.59 -3.90 5.33
N ILE A 185 12.74 -4.93 5.31
CA ILE A 185 11.36 -4.91 5.81
C ILE A 185 11.33 -5.65 7.15
N ASP A 186 10.89 -4.96 8.20
CA ASP A 186 10.82 -5.49 9.55
C ASP A 186 9.57 -6.38 9.76
N ALA A 187 8.46 -6.03 9.10
CA ALA A 187 7.21 -6.79 9.18
C ALA A 187 6.41 -6.78 7.86
N VAL A 188 5.64 -7.85 7.64
CA VAL A 188 4.60 -7.91 6.59
C VAL A 188 3.25 -7.96 7.27
N ASP A 189 2.37 -7.01 6.94
CA ASP A 189 1.05 -6.86 7.55
C ASP A 189 -0.03 -6.72 6.47
N LEU A 190 -0.67 -7.81 6.13
CA LEU A 190 -1.70 -7.85 5.10
C LEU A 190 -3.03 -7.22 5.54
N MET A 191 -3.21 -7.00 6.84
CA MET A 191 -4.42 -6.38 7.40
C MET A 191 -4.28 -4.87 7.60
N LEU A 192 -3.09 -4.30 7.33
CA LEU A 192 -2.75 -2.92 7.64
C LEU A 192 -3.82 -1.92 7.17
N THR A 193 -4.27 -2.03 5.92
CA THR A 193 -5.30 -1.14 5.37
C THR A 193 -6.63 -1.30 6.11
N LEU A 194 -7.04 -2.52 6.43
CA LEU A 194 -8.30 -2.76 7.15
C LEU A 194 -8.23 -2.26 8.60
N ASP A 195 -7.08 -2.45 9.26
CA ASP A 195 -6.84 -1.90 10.60
C ASP A 195 -6.89 -0.38 10.60
N GLY A 196 -6.32 0.28 9.59
CA GLY A 196 -6.38 1.72 9.42
C GLY A 196 -7.79 2.24 9.17
N LEU A 197 -8.55 1.56 8.33
CA LEU A 197 -9.96 1.86 8.10
C LEU A 197 -10.75 1.77 9.42
N LYS A 198 -10.54 0.71 10.20
CA LYS A 198 -11.20 0.54 11.50
C LYS A 198 -10.87 1.68 12.46
N LEU A 199 -9.60 2.06 12.57
CA LEU A 199 -9.16 3.17 13.42
C LEU A 199 -9.79 4.50 13.01
N ILE A 200 -9.84 4.79 11.71
CA ILE A 200 -10.46 6.00 11.18
C ILE A 200 -11.98 5.96 11.38
N TYR A 201 -12.63 4.81 11.15
CA TYR A 201 -14.05 4.64 11.41
C TYR A 201 -14.40 4.97 12.86
N ASP A 202 -13.67 4.39 13.81
CA ASP A 202 -13.93 4.61 15.25
C ASP A 202 -13.74 6.07 15.69
N LYS A 203 -12.87 6.83 15.02
CA LYS A 203 -12.70 8.28 15.27
C LYS A 203 -13.80 9.14 14.66
N ASN A 204 -14.57 8.63 13.70
CA ASN A 204 -15.55 9.39 12.92
C ASN A 204 -16.99 8.90 13.06
N LYS A 205 -17.22 7.73 13.65
CA LYS A 205 -18.57 7.29 14.02
C LYS A 205 -19.11 8.20 15.12
N ASN A 206 -20.32 8.69 14.93
CA ASN A 206 -21.07 9.51 15.92
C ASN A 206 -21.61 8.62 17.02
#